data_ee7892839d25af5ca2729648597a04fa
#
_entry.id   ee7892839d25af5ca2729648597a04fa
#
_cell.length_a   1.000
_cell.length_b   1.000
_cell.length_c   1.000
_cell.angle_alpha   90.00
_cell.angle_beta   90.00
_cell.angle_gamma   90.00
#
_symmetry.space_group_name_H-M   'P 1'
#
loop_
_entity.id
_entity.type
_entity.pdbx_description
1 polymer ?
#
loop_
_entity_poly.entity_id
_entity_poly.type
_entity_poly.pdbx_seq_one_letter_code
_entity_poly.pdbx_strand_id
1 'polypeptide(L)'
;QTCALPISRRLAPTLVNVVDLKLFETTNSSTLSQGLNFQPGVRVETNCQNCGFQQVRINGLDGPYTQILIDSRPVFSALSGVYGLEQIPASMIERVEVMRGGGSALFGSSAIAGTINIITKEPLRNSGQLSHTLTALGGGSSFDNNTSLNASLVTDDHRAGLYIFGQNRHRSGYDYDGDGFTELPKLKNQTVGFRSYLKTSTYSKLTFEYHHMQEFRRGGDMLDRPPHEAHIAEQLQHSIDGGSLKFDYFSPDEKNRLSIFASAANTDRDSYYGPGNDPLKAYGKTTDLTAMGGAQYVHTFDKCFFMPSDLTAGLEYNRDRLKDNMWGYDRHTDQTVNIYSAFL
;
A
#
# COMPACT_ATOMS: atom_id res chain seq x y z
N GLN A 1 -13.45 -5.70 -15.91
CA GLN A 1 -12.37 -6.70 -15.89
C GLN A 1 -11.07 -5.94 -15.80
N THR A 2 -10.43 -5.99 -14.66
CA THR A 2 -9.10 -5.44 -14.42
C THR A 2 -8.10 -6.19 -15.29
N CYS A 3 -7.13 -5.48 -15.87
CA CYS A 3 -6.09 -6.04 -16.73
C CYS A 3 -5.02 -6.90 -16.04
N ALA A 4 -5.18 -7.27 -14.79
CA ALA A 4 -4.56 -8.49 -14.32
C ALA A 4 -5.39 -9.62 -14.92
N LEU A 5 -4.82 -10.36 -15.87
CA LEU A 5 -5.43 -11.60 -16.35
C LEU A 5 -5.96 -12.36 -15.15
N PRO A 6 -7.23 -12.82 -15.14
CA PRO A 6 -7.61 -13.87 -14.24
C PRO A 6 -6.84 -15.11 -14.69
N ILE A 7 -5.57 -15.21 -14.27
CA ILE A 7 -4.87 -16.48 -14.34
C ILE A 7 -5.73 -17.39 -13.49
N SER A 8 -6.37 -18.34 -14.14
CA SER A 8 -7.09 -19.39 -13.43
C SER A 8 -6.15 -19.87 -12.32
N ARG A 9 -6.60 -19.90 -11.07
CA ARG A 9 -5.80 -20.40 -9.92
C ARG A 9 -5.11 -21.73 -10.23
N ARG A 10 -5.70 -22.54 -11.13
CA ARG A 10 -5.18 -23.82 -11.58
C ARG A 10 -4.02 -23.71 -12.56
N LEU A 11 -3.86 -22.58 -13.23
CA LEU A 11 -2.83 -22.37 -14.26
C LEU A 11 -1.74 -21.41 -13.80
N ALA A 12 -1.86 -20.81 -12.60
CA ALA A 12 -0.83 -19.97 -12.03
C ALA A 12 0.42 -20.83 -11.75
N PRO A 13 1.61 -20.41 -12.21
CA PRO A 13 2.86 -21.14 -11.96
C PRO A 13 3.26 -21.14 -10.48
N THR A 14 2.63 -20.30 -9.68
CA THR A 14 2.86 -20.16 -8.24
C THR A 14 1.52 -20.15 -7.49
N LEU A 15 1.57 -20.53 -6.22
CA LEU A 15 0.40 -20.55 -5.35
C LEU A 15 -0.03 -19.10 -5.03
N VAL A 16 -1.18 -18.69 -5.57
CA VAL A 16 -1.79 -17.39 -5.29
C VAL A 16 -2.99 -17.58 -4.37
N ASN A 17 -2.92 -16.98 -3.18
CA ASN A 17 -4.05 -16.90 -2.27
C ASN A 17 -4.73 -15.54 -2.44
N VAL A 18 -6.06 -15.55 -2.43
CA VAL A 18 -6.86 -14.32 -2.52
C VAL A 18 -7.54 -14.08 -1.18
N VAL A 19 -7.28 -12.91 -0.62
CA VAL A 19 -7.99 -12.36 0.54
C VAL A 19 -9.04 -11.42 -0.02
N ASP A 20 -10.30 -11.81 0.05
CA ASP A 20 -11.42 -11.05 -0.49
C ASP A 20 -11.95 -10.01 0.53
N LEU A 21 -12.80 -9.11 0.04
CA LEU A 21 -13.43 -8.09 0.88
C LEU A 21 -14.26 -8.71 2.01
N LYS A 22 -14.88 -9.88 1.78
CA LYS A 22 -15.69 -10.57 2.77
C LYS A 22 -14.87 -10.96 4.01
N LEU A 23 -13.59 -11.33 3.83
CA LEU A 23 -12.70 -11.59 4.97
C LEU A 23 -12.52 -10.32 5.80
N PHE A 24 -12.23 -9.17 5.17
CA PHE A 24 -12.08 -7.89 5.88
C PHE A 24 -13.35 -7.52 6.66
N GLU A 25 -14.52 -7.69 6.05
CA GLU A 25 -15.81 -7.43 6.70
C GLU A 25 -16.07 -8.40 7.85
N THR A 26 -15.85 -9.71 7.64
CA THR A 26 -16.11 -10.74 8.65
C THR A 26 -15.17 -10.63 9.87
N THR A 27 -13.92 -10.23 9.64
CA THR A 27 -12.91 -10.04 10.70
C THR A 27 -12.90 -8.62 11.25
N ASN A 28 -13.78 -7.75 10.74
CA ASN A 28 -13.82 -6.32 11.08
C ASN A 28 -12.47 -5.61 10.92
N SER A 29 -11.70 -6.02 9.90
CA SER A 29 -10.38 -5.47 9.59
C SER A 29 -10.51 -4.14 8.86
N SER A 30 -10.01 -3.08 9.45
CA SER A 30 -10.10 -1.71 8.91
C SER A 30 -8.90 -1.31 8.05
N THR A 31 -7.81 -2.08 8.12
CA THR A 31 -6.56 -1.85 7.38
C THR A 31 -6.06 -3.13 6.71
N LEU A 32 -5.17 -2.96 5.72
CA LEU A 32 -4.51 -4.08 5.05
C LEU A 32 -3.81 -5.00 6.06
N SER A 33 -3.04 -4.44 6.99
CA SER A 33 -2.27 -5.20 7.96
C SER A 33 -3.14 -6.12 8.81
N GLN A 34 -4.32 -5.66 9.23
CA GLN A 34 -5.25 -6.46 10.01
C GLN A 34 -5.79 -7.65 9.20
N GLY A 35 -6.20 -7.42 7.94
CA GLY A 35 -6.72 -8.49 7.08
C GLY A 35 -5.67 -9.54 6.72
N LEU A 36 -4.42 -9.15 6.56
CA LEU A 36 -3.32 -10.07 6.24
C LEU A 36 -3.02 -11.06 7.37
N ASN A 37 -3.29 -10.72 8.64
CA ASN A 37 -3.10 -11.63 9.77
C ASN A 37 -3.95 -12.91 9.69
N PHE A 38 -5.03 -12.88 8.90
CA PHE A 38 -5.88 -14.06 8.70
C PHE A 38 -5.46 -14.91 7.50
N GLN A 39 -4.35 -14.54 6.83
CA GLN A 39 -3.85 -15.30 5.69
C GLN A 39 -2.80 -16.32 6.13
N PRO A 40 -3.05 -17.65 5.95
CA PRO A 40 -2.07 -18.68 6.31
C PRO A 40 -0.70 -18.46 5.63
N GLY A 41 0.38 -18.59 6.40
CA GLY A 41 1.75 -18.39 5.93
C GLY A 41 2.17 -16.92 5.76
N VAL A 42 1.31 -16.00 6.16
CA VAL A 42 1.61 -14.57 6.28
C VAL A 42 1.52 -14.20 7.76
N ARG A 43 2.47 -13.43 8.23
CA ARG A 43 2.47 -12.88 9.59
C ARG A 43 2.79 -11.39 9.52
N VAL A 44 1.94 -10.59 10.12
CA VAL A 44 2.21 -9.17 10.36
C VAL A 44 2.77 -9.02 11.76
N GLU A 45 3.97 -8.49 11.87
CA GLU A 45 4.66 -8.25 13.15
C GLU A 45 4.82 -6.77 13.40
N THR A 46 4.60 -6.34 14.64
CA THR A 46 4.98 -5.01 15.10
C THR A 46 6.37 -5.12 15.72
N ASN A 47 7.38 -4.57 15.04
CA ASN A 47 8.80 -4.69 15.46
C ASN A 47 9.26 -3.54 16.35
N CYS A 48 8.46 -2.50 16.45
CA CYS A 48 8.75 -1.35 17.31
C CYS A 48 7.46 -0.93 17.99
N GLN A 49 7.42 -1.05 19.31
CA GLN A 49 6.24 -0.66 20.10
C GLN A 49 6.01 0.85 20.02
N ASN A 50 7.06 1.65 20.18
CA ASN A 50 6.95 3.10 20.24
C ASN A 50 6.56 3.75 18.89
N CYS A 51 7.07 3.23 17.75
CA CYS A 51 6.72 3.77 16.43
C CYS A 51 5.58 3.02 15.75
N GLY A 52 5.22 1.83 16.26
CA GLY A 52 4.20 0.98 15.63
C GLY A 52 4.60 0.47 14.25
N PHE A 53 5.90 0.28 14.02
CA PHE A 53 6.40 -0.27 12.77
C PHE A 53 5.91 -1.70 12.56
N GLN A 54 5.25 -1.93 11.44
CA GLN A 54 4.74 -3.24 11.04
C GLN A 54 5.46 -3.74 9.80
N GLN A 55 5.84 -5.01 9.81
CA GLN A 55 6.34 -5.71 8.64
C GLN A 55 5.57 -6.98 8.37
N VAL A 56 5.49 -7.37 7.10
CA VAL A 56 4.90 -8.64 6.69
C VAL A 56 5.98 -9.65 6.43
N ARG A 57 5.87 -10.80 7.09
CA ARG A 57 6.69 -11.98 6.83
C ARG A 57 5.89 -12.99 6.02
N ILE A 58 6.46 -13.49 4.95
CA ILE A 58 5.92 -14.61 4.17
C ILE A 58 6.81 -15.82 4.38
N ASN A 59 6.23 -16.92 4.87
CA ASN A 59 6.94 -18.15 5.17
C ASN A 59 8.17 -17.96 6.09
N GLY A 60 8.11 -16.98 6.99
CA GLY A 60 9.19 -16.67 7.95
C GLY A 60 10.29 -15.76 7.41
N LEU A 61 10.30 -15.39 6.13
CA LEU A 61 11.24 -14.42 5.57
C LEU A 61 10.83 -13.00 5.91
N ASP A 62 11.82 -12.14 6.18
CA ASP A 62 11.63 -10.76 6.62
C ASP A 62 10.94 -9.85 5.59
N GLY A 63 10.33 -8.77 6.07
CA GLY A 63 9.60 -7.80 5.28
C GLY A 63 10.32 -7.28 4.02
N PRO A 64 11.61 -6.96 4.05
CA PRO A 64 12.36 -6.52 2.86
C PRO A 64 12.38 -7.51 1.69
N TYR A 65 12.10 -8.78 1.96
CA TYR A 65 11.99 -9.82 0.93
C TYR A 65 10.58 -10.00 0.39
N THR A 66 9.62 -9.21 0.87
CA THR A 66 8.22 -9.22 0.42
C THR A 66 7.94 -7.98 -0.41
N GLN A 67 7.59 -8.17 -1.67
CA GLN A 67 7.20 -7.07 -2.55
C GLN A 67 5.72 -6.73 -2.36
N ILE A 68 5.43 -5.46 -2.05
CA ILE A 68 4.06 -4.94 -1.95
C ILE A 68 3.76 -4.14 -3.21
N LEU A 69 2.60 -4.45 -3.81
CA LEU A 69 2.13 -3.83 -5.05
C LEU A 69 0.73 -3.26 -4.84
N ILE A 70 0.41 -2.20 -5.55
CA ILE A 70 -0.97 -1.73 -5.78
C ILE A 70 -1.23 -1.85 -7.29
N ASP A 71 -2.29 -2.58 -7.65
CA ASP A 71 -2.66 -2.88 -9.05
C ASP A 71 -1.48 -3.38 -9.89
N SER A 72 -0.73 -4.34 -9.31
CA SER A 72 0.45 -4.99 -9.89
C SER A 72 1.67 -4.08 -10.09
N ARG A 73 1.78 -2.98 -9.35
CA ARG A 73 2.89 -2.03 -9.43
C ARG A 73 3.49 -1.74 -8.07
N PRO A 74 4.80 -1.71 -7.94
CA PRO A 74 5.42 -1.25 -6.71
C PRO A 74 5.14 0.24 -6.54
N VAL A 75 4.32 0.55 -5.56
CA VAL A 75 3.92 1.96 -5.24
C VAL A 75 4.62 2.42 -3.98
N PHE A 76 5.22 1.48 -3.25
CA PHE A 76 5.90 1.78 -2.02
C PHE A 76 7.37 2.09 -2.30
N SER A 77 7.77 3.29 -1.94
CA SER A 77 9.17 3.67 -1.76
C SER A 77 9.79 2.89 -0.60
N ALA A 78 11.10 2.96 -0.47
CA ALA A 78 11.83 2.40 0.67
C ALA A 78 11.25 2.89 2.01
N LEU A 79 10.80 4.14 2.08
CA LEU A 79 10.20 4.73 3.28
C LEU A 79 8.77 4.25 3.53
N SER A 80 7.94 4.22 2.50
CA SER A 80 6.54 3.79 2.60
C SER A 80 6.41 2.30 2.88
N GLY A 81 7.37 1.49 2.43
CA GLY A 81 7.44 0.05 2.73
C GLY A 81 7.53 -0.25 4.22
N VAL A 82 8.03 0.70 5.02
CA VAL A 82 8.17 0.56 6.46
C VAL A 82 6.85 0.78 7.21
N TYR A 83 6.06 1.78 6.83
CA TYR A 83 4.83 2.16 7.55
C TYR A 83 3.55 1.97 6.74
N GLY A 84 3.66 1.70 5.44
CA GLY A 84 2.54 1.72 4.48
C GLY A 84 1.43 0.72 4.73
N LEU A 85 1.70 -0.40 5.39
CA LEU A 85 0.71 -1.47 5.56
C LEU A 85 -0.50 -1.07 6.41
N GLU A 86 -0.28 -0.31 7.48
CA GLU A 86 -1.37 0.17 8.35
C GLU A 86 -2.06 1.40 7.75
N GLN A 87 -1.41 2.05 6.78
CA GLN A 87 -1.90 3.24 6.12
C GLN A 87 -2.94 2.93 5.04
N ILE A 88 -2.93 1.72 4.46
CA ILE A 88 -3.87 1.34 3.38
C ILE A 88 -5.22 0.97 3.98
N PRO A 89 -6.27 1.78 3.72
CA PRO A 89 -7.60 1.52 4.25
C PRO A 89 -8.26 0.35 3.54
N ALA A 90 -8.94 -0.51 4.28
CA ALA A 90 -9.71 -1.62 3.72
C ALA A 90 -10.79 -1.14 2.72
N SER A 91 -11.29 0.10 2.88
CA SER A 91 -12.30 0.69 1.99
C SER A 91 -11.83 0.84 0.54
N MET A 92 -10.53 1.00 0.28
CA MET A 92 -10.01 1.08 -1.09
C MET A 92 -9.72 -0.30 -1.71
N ILE A 93 -9.70 -1.37 -0.90
CA ILE A 93 -9.31 -2.71 -1.32
C ILE A 93 -10.52 -3.45 -1.88
N GLU A 94 -10.40 -4.04 -3.08
CA GLU A 94 -11.33 -5.03 -3.59
C GLU A 94 -10.94 -6.43 -3.16
N ARG A 95 -9.65 -6.77 -3.31
CA ARG A 95 -9.04 -8.02 -2.85
C ARG A 95 -7.53 -7.86 -2.72
N VAL A 96 -6.93 -8.77 -1.99
CA VAL A 96 -5.46 -8.86 -1.90
C VAL A 96 -5.03 -10.23 -2.43
N GLU A 97 -4.09 -10.22 -3.35
CA GLU A 97 -3.51 -11.42 -3.93
C GLU A 97 -2.14 -11.65 -3.28
N VAL A 98 -2.02 -12.75 -2.56
CA VAL A 98 -0.76 -13.14 -1.91
C VAL A 98 -0.13 -14.28 -2.70
N MET A 99 0.94 -13.98 -3.38
CA MET A 99 1.76 -14.94 -4.10
C MET A 99 2.97 -15.30 -3.24
N ARG A 100 3.17 -16.61 -3.02
CA ARG A 100 4.30 -17.11 -2.23
C ARG A 100 5.38 -17.66 -3.14
N GLY A 101 6.62 -17.45 -2.72
CA GLY A 101 7.79 -17.88 -3.50
C GLY A 101 8.26 -16.82 -4.49
N GLY A 102 9.33 -17.10 -5.19
CA GLY A 102 10.02 -16.14 -6.04
C GLY A 102 9.13 -15.58 -7.16
N GLY A 103 8.91 -14.28 -7.12
CA GLY A 103 8.22 -13.51 -8.17
C GLY A 103 9.11 -12.43 -8.79
N SER A 104 10.41 -12.47 -8.49
CA SER A 104 11.37 -11.40 -8.84
C SER A 104 11.49 -11.13 -10.34
N ALA A 105 11.24 -12.12 -11.19
CA ALA A 105 11.27 -11.95 -12.66
C ALA A 105 10.15 -11.00 -13.15
N LEU A 106 8.99 -10.98 -12.45
CA LEU A 106 7.83 -10.16 -12.84
C LEU A 106 7.65 -8.92 -11.98
N PHE A 107 8.07 -8.96 -10.70
CA PHE A 107 7.70 -7.95 -9.70
C PHE A 107 8.90 -7.27 -9.04
N GLY A 108 10.12 -7.56 -9.50
CA GLY A 108 11.35 -6.92 -9.03
C GLY A 108 12.10 -7.71 -7.96
N SER A 109 13.31 -7.24 -7.65
CA SER A 109 14.29 -7.93 -6.81
C SER A 109 13.84 -8.19 -5.36
N SER A 110 12.89 -7.43 -4.85
CA SER A 110 12.35 -7.60 -3.49
C SER A 110 11.35 -8.76 -3.36
N ALA A 111 10.85 -9.32 -4.48
CA ALA A 111 9.89 -10.42 -4.48
C ALA A 111 10.57 -11.79 -4.31
N ILE A 112 11.34 -11.96 -3.24
CA ILE A 112 12.06 -13.20 -2.90
C ILE A 112 11.17 -14.14 -2.09
N ALA A 113 10.58 -13.62 -1.01
CA ALA A 113 9.65 -14.36 -0.16
C ALA A 113 8.27 -14.51 -0.81
N GLY A 114 7.88 -13.50 -1.56
CA GLY A 114 6.60 -13.41 -2.26
C GLY A 114 6.19 -12.01 -2.58
N THR A 115 4.96 -11.91 -3.07
CA THR A 115 4.33 -10.64 -3.48
C THR A 115 2.96 -10.50 -2.85
N ILE A 116 2.66 -9.33 -2.34
CA ILE A 116 1.34 -8.93 -1.87
C ILE A 116 0.82 -7.87 -2.84
N ASN A 117 -0.13 -8.24 -3.68
CA ASN A 117 -0.73 -7.37 -4.68
C ASN A 117 -2.11 -6.92 -4.21
N ILE A 118 -2.26 -5.63 -3.97
CA ILE A 118 -3.51 -5.00 -3.55
C ILE A 118 -4.24 -4.57 -4.80
N ILE A 119 -5.40 -5.16 -5.05
CA ILE A 119 -6.29 -4.75 -6.13
C ILE A 119 -7.28 -3.75 -5.57
N THR A 120 -7.27 -2.56 -6.14
CA THR A 120 -8.15 -1.47 -5.73
C THR A 120 -9.53 -1.58 -6.34
N LYS A 121 -10.56 -1.07 -5.64
CA LYS A 121 -11.94 -1.10 -6.10
C LYS A 121 -12.13 -0.30 -7.37
N GLU A 122 -12.83 -0.88 -8.33
CA GLU A 122 -13.32 -0.17 -9.52
C GLU A 122 -14.79 0.24 -9.34
N PRO A 123 -15.19 1.42 -9.85
CA PRO A 123 -16.59 1.81 -9.89
C PRO A 123 -17.34 1.00 -10.96
N LEU A 124 -18.07 -0.03 -10.54
CA LEU A 124 -18.83 -0.91 -11.43
C LEU A 124 -20.34 -0.61 -11.42
N ARG A 125 -20.82 -0.01 -10.34
CA ARG A 125 -22.23 0.34 -10.11
C ARG A 125 -22.34 1.51 -9.17
N ASN A 126 -23.44 2.24 -9.21
CA ASN A 126 -23.73 3.28 -8.24
C ASN A 126 -23.92 2.66 -6.85
N SER A 127 -23.14 3.11 -5.89
CA SER A 127 -23.18 2.62 -4.50
C SER A 127 -22.59 3.64 -3.56
N GLY A 128 -22.93 3.53 -2.27
CA GLY A 128 -22.32 4.29 -1.19
C GLY A 128 -22.30 3.48 0.07
N GLN A 129 -21.24 3.62 0.86
CA GLN A 129 -21.08 2.93 2.13
C GLN A 129 -20.41 3.87 3.13
N LEU A 130 -21.01 3.96 4.30
CA LEU A 130 -20.41 4.60 5.48
C LEU A 130 -20.24 3.51 6.54
N SER A 131 -19.07 3.40 7.12
CA SER A 131 -18.81 2.48 8.21
C SER A 131 -18.07 3.17 9.35
N HIS A 132 -18.36 2.73 10.57
CA HIS A 132 -17.69 3.18 11.78
C HIS A 132 -17.37 1.96 12.64
N THR A 133 -16.10 1.83 13.02
CA THR A 133 -15.62 0.77 13.90
C THR A 133 -15.04 1.42 15.15
N LEU A 134 -15.55 1.00 16.31
CA LEU A 134 -15.02 1.35 17.62
C LEU A 134 -14.42 0.09 18.24
N THR A 135 -13.11 0.11 18.47
CA THR A 135 -12.40 -0.99 19.14
C THR A 135 -11.97 -0.53 20.54
N ALA A 136 -12.47 -1.22 21.57
CA ALA A 136 -12.01 -1.03 22.94
C ALA A 136 -10.76 -1.87 23.20
N LEU A 137 -9.71 -1.25 23.69
CA LEU A 137 -8.46 -1.87 24.09
C LEU A 137 -8.40 -1.93 25.61
N GLY A 138 -7.78 -3.02 26.15
CA GLY A 138 -7.58 -3.17 27.59
C GLY A 138 -8.85 -3.05 28.44
N GLY A 139 -9.96 -3.64 27.97
CA GLY A 139 -11.23 -3.56 28.69
C GLY A 139 -11.89 -2.18 28.67
N GLY A 140 -11.49 -1.27 27.77
CA GLY A 140 -12.04 0.08 27.62
C GLY A 140 -11.16 1.20 28.19
N SER A 141 -9.91 0.90 28.54
CA SER A 141 -8.95 1.93 28.99
C SER A 141 -8.45 2.79 27.83
N SER A 142 -8.50 2.30 26.59
CA SER A 142 -8.14 3.00 25.37
C SER A 142 -9.08 2.62 24.22
N PHE A 143 -9.17 3.47 23.21
CA PHE A 143 -10.08 3.28 22.08
C PHE A 143 -9.37 3.54 20.75
N ASP A 144 -9.72 2.72 19.75
CA ASP A 144 -9.41 2.93 18.35
C ASP A 144 -10.71 3.16 17.57
N ASN A 145 -10.88 4.38 17.06
CA ASN A 145 -12.05 4.80 16.29
C ASN A 145 -11.67 4.88 14.83
N ASN A 146 -12.40 4.22 13.97
CA ASN A 146 -12.20 4.26 12.53
C ASN A 146 -13.52 4.53 11.81
N THR A 147 -13.60 5.64 11.11
CA THR A 147 -14.73 5.99 10.24
C THR A 147 -14.26 5.96 8.80
N SER A 148 -14.94 5.23 7.94
CA SER A 148 -14.66 5.21 6.51
C SER A 148 -15.92 5.46 5.68
N LEU A 149 -15.74 6.17 4.58
CA LEU A 149 -16.73 6.47 3.57
C LEU A 149 -16.21 6.02 2.22
N ASN A 150 -17.08 5.41 1.41
CA ASN A 150 -16.81 5.24 -0.02
C ASN A 150 -18.08 5.45 -0.84
N ALA A 151 -17.91 5.91 -2.06
CA ALA A 151 -18.98 6.09 -3.03
C ALA A 151 -18.50 5.74 -4.43
N SER A 152 -19.37 5.14 -5.21
CA SER A 152 -19.14 4.78 -6.60
C SER A 152 -20.26 5.35 -7.46
N LEU A 153 -19.87 6.08 -8.51
CA LEU A 153 -20.74 6.67 -9.50
C LEU A 153 -20.35 6.13 -10.88
N VAL A 154 -21.30 5.66 -11.64
CA VAL A 154 -21.09 5.10 -12.96
C VAL A 154 -22.14 5.63 -13.91
N THR A 155 -21.74 6.02 -15.11
CA THR A 155 -22.66 6.44 -16.17
C THR A 155 -23.51 5.26 -16.64
N ASP A 156 -24.75 5.50 -17.11
CA ASP A 156 -25.69 4.45 -17.54
C ASP A 156 -25.12 3.60 -18.69
N ASP A 157 -24.30 4.18 -19.55
CA ASP A 157 -23.60 3.49 -20.64
C ASP A 157 -22.31 2.79 -20.20
N HIS A 158 -21.96 2.84 -18.90
CA HIS A 158 -20.73 2.30 -18.32
C HIS A 158 -19.43 2.78 -19.02
N ARG A 159 -19.46 3.98 -19.65
CA ARG A 159 -18.28 4.55 -20.29
C ARG A 159 -17.38 5.30 -19.33
N ALA A 160 -17.93 5.84 -18.25
CA ALA A 160 -17.17 6.53 -17.22
C ALA A 160 -17.61 6.07 -15.83
N GLY A 161 -16.67 6.06 -14.91
CA GLY A 161 -16.94 5.78 -13.51
C GLY A 161 -15.99 6.50 -12.59
N LEU A 162 -16.46 6.82 -11.39
CA LEU A 162 -15.72 7.49 -10.33
C LEU A 162 -15.96 6.74 -9.02
N TYR A 163 -14.90 6.30 -8.38
CA TYR A 163 -14.87 5.78 -7.02
C TYR A 163 -14.16 6.76 -6.12
N ILE A 164 -14.81 7.16 -5.03
CA ILE A 164 -14.25 8.06 -4.02
C ILE A 164 -14.20 7.29 -2.72
N PHE A 165 -13.13 7.45 -1.96
CA PHE A 165 -12.98 6.87 -0.63
C PHE A 165 -12.35 7.86 0.34
N GLY A 166 -12.68 7.69 1.62
CA GLY A 166 -12.10 8.45 2.71
C GLY A 166 -12.07 7.63 3.99
N GLN A 167 -11.10 7.91 4.84
CA GLN A 167 -10.95 7.30 6.15
C GLN A 167 -10.46 8.35 7.16
N ASN A 168 -11.00 8.28 8.37
CA ASN A 168 -10.47 8.99 9.52
C ASN A 168 -10.37 8.01 10.68
N ARG A 169 -9.14 7.72 11.10
CA ARG A 169 -8.83 6.80 12.20
C ARG A 169 -8.12 7.56 13.32
N HIS A 170 -8.54 7.32 14.53
CA HIS A 170 -7.95 7.88 15.73
C HIS A 170 -7.86 6.80 16.80
N ARG A 171 -6.63 6.45 17.21
CA ARG A 171 -6.34 5.54 18.32
C ARG A 171 -5.65 6.33 19.43
N SER A 172 -6.13 6.20 20.65
CA SER A 172 -5.42 6.64 21.84
C SER A 172 -4.20 5.75 22.08
N GLY A 173 -3.14 6.29 22.66
CA GLY A 173 -2.02 5.45 23.12
C GLY A 173 -2.52 4.43 24.14
N TYR A 174 -1.95 3.22 24.15
CA TYR A 174 -2.31 2.17 25.07
C TYR A 174 -1.07 1.60 25.73
N ASP A 175 -1.06 1.68 27.06
CA ASP A 175 -0.09 1.12 27.97
C ASP A 175 -0.75 -0.13 28.59
N TYR A 176 -0.21 -1.30 28.32
CA TYR A 176 -0.79 -2.59 28.71
C TYR A 176 -0.44 -2.98 30.14
N ASP A 177 0.82 -2.78 30.54
CA ASP A 177 1.35 -3.27 31.81
C ASP A 177 1.42 -2.20 32.90
N GLY A 178 1.11 -0.92 32.54
CA GLY A 178 1.01 0.19 33.47
C GLY A 178 2.35 0.78 33.88
N ASP A 179 3.41 0.57 33.07
CA ASP A 179 4.74 1.09 33.34
C ASP A 179 4.93 2.56 32.88
N GLY A 180 3.92 3.13 32.23
CA GLY A 180 3.90 4.49 31.70
C GLY A 180 4.37 4.62 30.27
N PHE A 181 4.79 3.53 29.62
CA PHE A 181 5.15 3.48 28.21
C PHE A 181 4.08 2.78 27.39
N THR A 182 3.94 3.16 26.13
CA THR A 182 2.90 2.58 25.28
C THR A 182 3.37 1.36 24.51
N GLU A 183 2.58 0.25 24.56
CA GLU A 183 2.72 -0.90 23.64
C GLU A 183 2.03 -0.63 22.30
N LEU A 184 1.00 0.23 22.29
CA LEU A 184 0.39 0.69 21.07
C LEU A 184 0.45 2.23 21.01
N PRO A 185 1.11 2.80 19.99
CA PRO A 185 1.26 4.24 19.90
C PRO A 185 -0.09 4.94 19.63
N LYS A 186 -0.20 6.17 20.08
CA LYS A 186 -1.23 7.11 19.64
C LYS A 186 -1.13 7.27 18.13
N LEU A 187 -2.27 7.16 17.45
CA LEU A 187 -2.37 7.23 15.99
C LEU A 187 -3.49 8.17 15.57
N LYS A 188 -3.23 9.03 14.62
CA LYS A 188 -4.23 9.76 13.84
C LYS A 188 -3.89 9.59 12.37
N ASN A 189 -4.82 9.00 11.60
CA ASN A 189 -4.66 8.79 10.17
C ASN A 189 -5.89 9.33 9.45
N GLN A 190 -5.66 10.13 8.42
CA GLN A 190 -6.70 10.69 7.55
C GLN A 190 -6.29 10.42 6.11
N THR A 191 -7.15 9.73 5.38
CA THR A 191 -6.92 9.39 3.97
C THR A 191 -8.13 9.82 3.15
N VAL A 192 -7.87 10.40 2.00
CA VAL A 192 -8.88 10.67 0.98
C VAL A 192 -8.30 10.35 -0.39
N GLY A 193 -9.11 9.81 -1.26
CA GLY A 193 -8.66 9.50 -2.62
C GLY A 193 -9.81 9.19 -3.55
N PHE A 194 -9.46 9.05 -4.81
CA PHE A 194 -10.41 8.63 -5.84
C PHE A 194 -9.73 7.82 -6.94
N ARG A 195 -10.53 7.03 -7.62
CA ARG A 195 -10.20 6.33 -8.86
C ARG A 195 -11.28 6.58 -9.88
N SER A 196 -10.90 6.95 -11.08
CA SER A 196 -11.83 7.16 -12.19
C SER A 196 -11.39 6.37 -13.41
N TYR A 197 -12.34 6.00 -14.24
CA TYR A 197 -12.05 5.47 -15.56
C TYR A 197 -12.90 6.16 -16.62
N LEU A 198 -12.34 6.19 -17.84
CA LEU A 198 -13.02 6.60 -19.06
C LEU A 198 -12.72 5.57 -20.15
N LYS A 199 -13.75 4.93 -20.71
CA LYS A 199 -13.62 4.13 -21.92
C LYS A 199 -13.57 5.07 -23.11
N THR A 200 -12.40 5.26 -23.69
CA THR A 200 -12.18 6.12 -24.86
C THR A 200 -12.70 5.47 -26.15
N SER A 201 -12.79 4.15 -26.16
CA SER A 201 -13.47 3.35 -27.18
C SER A 201 -14.00 2.04 -26.59
N THR A 202 -14.62 1.17 -27.41
CA THR A 202 -15.00 -0.19 -27.00
C THR A 202 -13.79 -1.02 -26.54
N TYR A 203 -12.63 -0.72 -27.08
CA TYR A 203 -11.40 -1.49 -26.87
C TYR A 203 -10.33 -0.75 -26.06
N SER A 204 -10.64 0.43 -25.53
CA SER A 204 -9.64 1.21 -24.79
C SER A 204 -10.22 1.89 -23.57
N LYS A 205 -9.42 1.91 -22.49
CA LYS A 205 -9.76 2.47 -21.19
C LYS A 205 -8.61 3.31 -20.66
N LEU A 206 -8.92 4.51 -20.20
CA LEU A 206 -8.03 5.36 -19.41
C LEU A 206 -8.46 5.26 -17.94
N THR A 207 -7.51 5.07 -17.05
CA THR A 207 -7.75 5.03 -15.59
C THR A 207 -6.85 6.06 -14.95
N PHE A 208 -7.41 6.86 -14.03
CA PHE A 208 -6.71 7.85 -13.24
C PHE A 208 -7.00 7.65 -11.76
N GLU A 209 -5.97 7.73 -10.93
CA GLU A 209 -6.03 7.57 -9.49
C GLU A 209 -5.26 8.68 -8.78
N TYR A 210 -5.77 9.09 -7.63
CA TYR A 210 -5.06 9.97 -6.71
C TYR A 210 -5.51 9.69 -5.28
N HIS A 211 -4.57 9.78 -4.34
CA HIS A 211 -4.86 9.76 -2.92
C HIS A 211 -3.91 10.69 -2.16
N HIS A 212 -4.44 11.26 -1.11
CA HIS A 212 -3.71 12.03 -0.11
C HIS A 212 -3.90 11.39 1.26
N MET A 213 -2.82 11.32 2.03
CA MET A 213 -2.83 10.75 3.38
C MET A 213 -2.02 11.61 4.33
N GLN A 214 -2.57 11.84 5.51
CA GLN A 214 -1.87 12.42 6.64
C GLN A 214 -1.89 11.43 7.80
N GLU A 215 -0.74 11.20 8.39
CA GLU A 215 -0.61 10.33 9.56
C GLU A 215 0.25 10.98 10.63
N PHE A 216 -0.20 10.87 11.87
CA PHE A 216 0.55 11.21 13.06
C PHE A 216 0.63 9.99 13.97
N ARG A 217 1.84 9.63 14.41
CA ARG A 217 2.11 8.57 15.38
C ARG A 217 2.96 9.10 16.52
N ARG A 218 2.66 8.69 17.75
CA ARG A 218 3.42 9.04 18.94
C ARG A 218 3.37 7.90 19.93
N GLY A 219 4.52 7.33 20.25
CA GLY A 219 4.68 6.32 21.28
C GLY A 219 5.78 6.66 22.27
N GLY A 220 5.92 5.86 23.31
CA GLY A 220 6.75 6.09 24.46
C GLY A 220 5.94 6.61 25.65
N ASP A 221 6.55 7.47 26.46
CA ASP A 221 5.90 8.07 27.62
C ASP A 221 5.52 9.54 27.40
N MET A 222 4.83 10.15 28.36
CA MET A 222 4.45 11.58 28.37
C MET A 222 3.82 12.03 27.03
N LEU A 223 2.80 11.31 26.56
CA LEU A 223 2.17 11.52 25.25
C LEU A 223 1.48 12.89 25.06
N ASP A 224 1.29 13.64 26.12
CA ASP A 224 0.71 14.99 26.20
C ASP A 224 1.76 16.10 26.07
N ARG A 225 3.07 15.74 26.12
CA ARG A 225 4.18 16.68 26.03
C ARG A 225 4.90 16.58 24.68
N PRO A 226 5.68 17.62 24.32
CA PRO A 226 6.60 17.53 23.19
C PRO A 226 7.54 16.31 23.33
N PRO A 227 7.90 15.62 22.23
CA PRO A 227 8.66 14.36 22.34
C PRO A 227 10.06 14.53 22.97
N HIS A 228 10.66 15.71 22.88
CA HIS A 228 11.98 15.99 23.49
C HIS A 228 11.93 16.18 25.03
N GLU A 229 10.73 16.31 25.61
CA GLU A 229 10.53 16.39 27.07
C GLU A 229 10.25 15.01 27.68
N ALA A 230 10.02 13.98 26.87
CA ALA A 230 9.75 12.62 27.30
C ALA A 230 11.06 11.87 27.63
N HIS A 231 11.00 10.84 28.46
CA HIS A 231 12.14 9.98 28.74
C HIS A 231 12.51 9.15 27.50
N ILE A 232 11.49 8.57 26.86
CA ILE A 232 11.62 7.85 25.59
C ILE A 232 10.45 8.25 24.71
N ALA A 233 10.74 8.66 23.49
CA ALA A 233 9.72 9.05 22.54
C ALA A 233 10.09 8.70 21.11
N GLU A 234 9.10 8.21 20.39
CA GLU A 234 9.14 8.18 18.93
C GLU A 234 7.89 8.86 18.38
N GLN A 235 8.09 9.82 17.50
CA GLN A 235 7.02 10.57 16.86
C GLN A 235 7.26 10.66 15.37
N LEU A 236 6.22 10.40 14.61
CA LEU A 236 6.23 10.47 13.15
C LEU A 236 5.01 11.25 12.67
N GLN A 237 5.23 12.12 11.72
CA GLN A 237 4.19 12.80 10.97
C GLN A 237 4.46 12.62 9.49
N HIS A 238 3.56 11.96 8.78
CA HIS A 238 3.64 11.72 7.36
C HIS A 238 2.60 12.55 6.61
N SER A 239 3.00 13.07 5.45
CA SER A 239 2.12 13.57 4.40
C SER A 239 2.48 12.82 3.12
N ILE A 240 1.53 12.11 2.55
CA ILE A 240 1.75 11.25 1.39
C ILE A 240 0.77 11.66 0.30
N ASP A 241 1.30 11.94 -0.88
CA ASP A 241 0.54 12.17 -2.10
C ASP A 241 0.90 11.10 -3.13
N GLY A 242 -0.08 10.39 -3.64
CA GLY A 242 0.14 9.34 -4.63
C GLY A 242 -0.87 9.40 -5.75
N GLY A 243 -0.44 9.03 -6.96
CA GLY A 243 -1.34 8.96 -8.09
C GLY A 243 -0.80 8.15 -9.26
N SER A 244 -1.71 7.75 -10.13
CA SER A 244 -1.37 6.97 -11.32
C SER A 244 -2.26 7.31 -12.51
N LEU A 245 -1.71 7.13 -13.69
CA LEU A 245 -2.41 7.20 -14.97
C LEU A 245 -2.12 5.91 -15.74
N LYS A 246 -3.16 5.27 -16.26
CA LYS A 246 -3.05 4.02 -17.01
C LYS A 246 -3.93 4.06 -18.24
N PHE A 247 -3.35 3.67 -19.38
CA PHE A 247 -4.08 3.45 -20.62
C PHE A 247 -3.99 1.96 -21.00
N ASP A 248 -5.14 1.34 -21.18
CA ASP A 248 -5.28 -0.05 -21.63
C ASP A 248 -5.96 -0.08 -22.99
N TYR A 249 -5.39 -0.87 -23.91
CA TYR A 249 -5.96 -1.14 -25.23
C TYR A 249 -6.03 -2.65 -25.47
N PHE A 250 -7.13 -3.10 -26.05
CA PHE A 250 -7.37 -4.48 -26.47
C PHE A 250 -7.71 -4.47 -27.96
N SER A 251 -7.11 -5.37 -28.74
CA SER A 251 -7.51 -5.53 -30.13
C SER A 251 -8.92 -6.14 -30.22
N PRO A 252 -9.68 -5.90 -31.32
CA PRO A 252 -11.01 -6.45 -31.52
C PRO A 252 -11.08 -7.98 -31.50
N ASP A 253 -9.98 -8.67 -31.84
CA ASP A 253 -9.82 -10.11 -31.79
C ASP A 253 -9.38 -10.65 -30.42
N GLU A 254 -9.24 -9.74 -29.42
CA GLU A 254 -8.79 -10.03 -28.05
C GLU A 254 -7.39 -10.64 -27.94
N LYS A 255 -6.64 -10.74 -29.05
CA LYS A 255 -5.31 -11.37 -29.06
C LYS A 255 -4.20 -10.43 -28.64
N ASN A 256 -4.37 -9.11 -28.80
CA ASN A 256 -3.36 -8.12 -28.49
C ASN A 256 -3.83 -7.23 -27.35
N ARG A 257 -2.97 -7.02 -26.36
CA ARG A 257 -3.22 -6.11 -25.23
C ARG A 257 -2.01 -5.22 -25.05
N LEU A 258 -2.25 -3.91 -24.96
CA LEU A 258 -1.23 -2.92 -24.64
C LEU A 258 -1.66 -2.17 -23.39
N SER A 259 -0.77 -2.09 -22.40
CA SER A 259 -0.93 -1.29 -21.20
C SER A 259 0.23 -0.30 -21.10
N ILE A 260 -0.08 1.00 -21.01
CA ILE A 260 0.91 2.06 -20.77
C ILE A 260 0.52 2.72 -19.45
N PHE A 261 1.50 3.00 -18.60
CA PHE A 261 1.24 3.58 -17.29
C PHE A 261 2.33 4.53 -16.83
N ALA A 262 1.94 5.45 -15.96
CA ALA A 262 2.81 6.27 -15.16
C ALA A 262 2.23 6.40 -13.75
N SER A 263 3.07 6.40 -12.73
CA SER A 263 2.68 6.63 -11.33
C SER A 263 3.76 7.41 -10.61
N ALA A 264 3.36 8.16 -9.58
CA ALA A 264 4.28 8.83 -8.69
C ALA A 264 3.70 8.86 -7.28
N ALA A 265 4.58 8.81 -6.29
CA ALA A 265 4.24 9.01 -4.88
C ALA A 265 5.31 9.90 -4.24
N ASN A 266 4.88 10.90 -3.48
CA ASN A 266 5.73 11.74 -2.66
C ASN A 266 5.37 11.54 -1.19
N THR A 267 6.37 11.30 -0.35
CA THR A 267 6.23 11.17 1.09
C THR A 267 7.09 12.21 1.77
N ASP A 268 6.46 13.12 2.51
CA ASP A 268 7.14 14.02 3.44
C ASP A 268 6.94 13.50 4.85
N ARG A 269 8.04 13.36 5.60
CA ARG A 269 8.02 12.87 6.97
C ARG A 269 8.80 13.80 7.89
N ASP A 270 8.15 14.28 8.94
CA ASP A 270 8.80 14.80 10.11
C ASP A 270 8.90 13.69 11.17
N SER A 271 10.05 13.55 11.80
CA SER A 271 10.32 12.47 12.74
C SER A 271 11.04 12.95 14.00
N TYR A 272 10.85 12.22 15.08
CA TYR A 272 11.60 12.32 16.31
C TYR A 272 11.93 10.90 16.79
N TYR A 273 13.20 10.65 17.06
CA TYR A 273 13.67 9.38 17.61
C TYR A 273 14.63 9.69 18.78
N GLY A 274 14.12 9.61 19.99
CA GLY A 274 14.89 9.96 21.18
C GLY A 274 14.75 8.96 22.33
N PRO A 275 15.64 9.05 23.34
CA PRO A 275 16.57 10.13 23.61
C PRO A 275 17.88 9.95 22.84
N GLY A 276 18.27 10.96 22.08
CA GLY A 276 19.64 11.08 21.59
C GLY A 276 20.53 11.77 22.63
N ASN A 277 21.80 11.97 22.31
CA ASN A 277 22.72 12.73 23.13
C ASN A 277 22.29 14.20 23.32
N ASP A 278 21.44 14.69 22.43
CA ASP A 278 20.82 16.01 22.49
C ASP A 278 19.33 15.88 22.06
N PRO A 279 18.40 15.80 23.01
CA PRO A 279 16.97 15.61 22.72
C PRO A 279 16.38 16.65 21.77
N LEU A 280 16.84 17.91 21.84
CA LEU A 280 16.35 18.97 20.95
C LEU A 280 16.79 18.77 19.49
N LYS A 281 17.81 17.99 19.24
CA LYS A 281 18.31 17.67 17.90
C LYS A 281 17.84 16.33 17.37
N ALA A 282 17.16 15.49 18.15
CA ALA A 282 16.67 14.17 17.73
C ALA A 282 15.52 14.23 16.71
N TYR A 283 15.23 15.42 16.20
CA TYR A 283 14.31 15.64 15.11
C TYR A 283 14.95 15.32 13.75
N GLY A 284 14.12 14.87 12.82
CA GLY A 284 14.54 14.58 11.45
C GLY A 284 13.46 14.98 10.44
N LYS A 285 13.91 15.19 9.22
CA LYS A 285 13.02 15.42 8.07
C LYS A 285 13.43 14.55 6.90
N THR A 286 12.47 13.83 6.36
CA THR A 286 12.67 12.96 5.20
C THR A 286 11.70 13.32 4.09
N THR A 287 12.20 13.38 2.85
CA THR A 287 11.38 13.46 1.64
C THR A 287 11.75 12.30 0.75
N ASP A 288 10.75 11.59 0.26
CA ASP A 288 10.91 10.42 -0.58
C ASP A 288 9.98 10.50 -1.79
N LEU A 289 10.56 10.64 -2.98
CA LEU A 289 9.84 10.74 -4.25
C LEU A 289 10.12 9.49 -5.10
N THR A 290 9.10 8.68 -5.28
CA THR A 290 9.12 7.54 -6.21
C THR A 290 8.31 7.88 -7.45
N ALA A 291 8.87 7.61 -8.63
CA ALA A 291 8.19 7.75 -9.91
C ALA A 291 8.45 6.52 -10.78
N MET A 292 7.41 6.02 -11.41
CA MET A 292 7.47 4.82 -12.24
C MET A 292 6.70 5.04 -13.54
N GLY A 293 7.19 4.48 -14.63
CA GLY A 293 6.49 4.45 -15.91
C GLY A 293 6.87 3.23 -16.72
N GLY A 294 5.96 2.76 -17.54
CA GLY A 294 6.24 1.58 -18.37
C GLY A 294 5.17 1.29 -19.40
N ALA A 295 5.49 0.30 -20.22
CA ALA A 295 4.60 -0.25 -21.21
C ALA A 295 4.73 -1.78 -21.22
N GLN A 296 3.59 -2.46 -21.30
CA GLN A 296 3.50 -3.91 -21.41
C GLN A 296 2.62 -4.29 -22.58
N TYR A 297 3.09 -5.21 -23.39
CA TYR A 297 2.35 -5.77 -24.52
C TYR A 297 2.21 -7.29 -24.31
N VAL A 298 1.01 -7.80 -24.58
CA VAL A 298 0.70 -9.21 -24.53
C VAL A 298 0.10 -9.63 -25.85
N HIS A 299 0.63 -10.71 -26.44
CA HIS A 299 0.06 -11.36 -27.61
C HIS A 299 -0.35 -12.80 -27.26
N THR A 300 -1.62 -13.12 -27.49
CA THR A 300 -2.18 -14.46 -27.28
C THR A 300 -2.17 -15.22 -28.59
N PHE A 301 -1.43 -16.33 -28.63
CA PHE A 301 -1.44 -17.31 -29.71
C PHE A 301 -2.53 -18.34 -29.48
N ASP A 302 -3.41 -18.59 -30.43
CA ASP A 302 -4.36 -19.70 -30.36
C ASP A 302 -3.65 -21.03 -30.20
N LYS A 303 -2.51 -21.16 -30.86
CA LYS A 303 -1.64 -22.33 -30.79
C LYS A 303 -0.20 -21.94 -31.07
N CYS A 304 0.66 -22.18 -30.07
CA CYS A 304 2.11 -22.13 -30.22
C CYS A 304 2.65 -23.54 -29.97
N PHE A 305 3.26 -24.17 -31.00
CA PHE A 305 3.63 -25.58 -31.03
C PHE A 305 2.39 -26.49 -30.86
N PHE A 306 2.03 -26.87 -29.64
CA PHE A 306 0.96 -27.81 -29.34
C PHE A 306 -0.12 -27.26 -28.36
N MET A 307 0.07 -26.06 -27.81
CA MET A 307 -0.85 -25.45 -26.82
C MET A 307 -1.09 -23.96 -27.07
N PRO A 308 -2.21 -23.39 -26.58
CA PRO A 308 -2.38 -21.95 -26.50
C PRO A 308 -1.28 -21.35 -25.63
N SER A 309 -0.79 -20.16 -25.98
CA SER A 309 0.32 -19.50 -25.26
C SER A 309 0.17 -17.99 -25.33
N ASP A 310 0.62 -17.30 -24.29
CA ASP A 310 0.75 -15.85 -24.25
C ASP A 310 2.24 -15.46 -24.30
N LEU A 311 2.57 -14.50 -25.16
CA LEU A 311 3.86 -13.83 -25.14
C LEU A 311 3.67 -12.46 -24.49
N THR A 312 4.41 -12.20 -23.43
CA THR A 312 4.38 -10.93 -22.70
C THR A 312 5.73 -10.25 -22.82
N ALA A 313 5.75 -9.02 -23.31
CA ALA A 313 6.94 -8.17 -23.36
C ALA A 313 6.67 -6.85 -22.65
N GLY A 314 7.66 -6.34 -21.94
CA GLY A 314 7.51 -5.07 -21.23
C GLY A 314 8.82 -4.33 -21.01
N LEU A 315 8.65 -3.01 -20.84
CA LEU A 315 9.71 -2.08 -20.45
C LEU A 315 9.20 -1.24 -19.28
N GLU A 316 10.04 -1.08 -18.26
CA GLU A 316 9.71 -0.30 -17.08
C GLU A 316 10.89 0.57 -16.67
N TYR A 317 10.59 1.74 -16.18
CA TYR A 317 11.52 2.65 -15.53
C TYR A 317 10.99 3.00 -14.16
N ASN A 318 11.83 2.89 -13.14
CA ASN A 318 11.56 3.32 -11.78
C ASN A 318 12.67 4.26 -11.31
N ARG A 319 12.28 5.35 -10.68
CA ARG A 319 13.16 6.30 -10.01
C ARG A 319 12.69 6.48 -8.59
N ASP A 320 13.63 6.32 -7.66
CA ASP A 320 13.43 6.58 -6.24
C ASP A 320 14.47 7.60 -5.77
N ARG A 321 14.01 8.67 -5.09
CA ARG A 321 14.84 9.73 -4.57
C ARG A 321 14.52 9.99 -3.11
N LEU A 322 15.41 9.55 -2.24
CA LEU A 322 15.33 9.72 -0.79
C LEU A 322 16.28 10.82 -0.33
N LYS A 323 15.72 11.78 0.43
CA LYS A 323 16.49 12.75 1.20
C LYS A 323 16.12 12.60 2.66
N ASP A 324 17.09 12.31 3.52
CA ASP A 324 16.89 12.09 4.94
C ASP A 324 17.89 12.92 5.75
N ASN A 325 17.38 13.79 6.62
CA ASN A 325 18.15 14.62 7.50
C ASN A 325 17.77 14.30 8.94
N MET A 326 18.71 13.75 9.70
CA MET A 326 18.56 13.41 11.12
C MET A 326 19.57 14.23 11.89
N TRP A 327 19.16 15.43 12.35
CA TRP A 327 20.06 16.43 12.90
C TRP A 327 20.78 15.99 14.19
N GLY A 328 20.08 15.24 15.06
CA GLY A 328 20.67 14.75 16.31
C GLY A 328 21.69 13.64 16.14
N TYR A 329 21.68 12.99 14.99
CA TYR A 329 22.62 11.92 14.66
C TYR A 329 23.68 12.35 13.63
N ASP A 330 23.68 13.64 13.25
CA ASP A 330 24.54 14.21 12.19
C ASP A 330 24.53 13.35 10.92
N ARG A 331 23.35 12.82 10.58
CA ARG A 331 23.14 11.95 9.43
C ARG A 331 22.36 12.68 8.34
N HIS A 332 22.99 12.79 7.19
CA HIS A 332 22.42 13.36 5.99
C HIS A 332 22.52 12.35 4.85
N THR A 333 21.41 11.99 4.27
CA THR A 333 21.34 11.06 3.15
C THR A 333 20.64 11.73 1.97
N ASP A 334 21.24 11.72 0.80
CA ASP A 334 20.61 12.08 -0.48
C ASP A 334 20.95 10.95 -1.47
N GLN A 335 19.98 10.10 -1.74
CA GLN A 335 20.14 8.93 -2.61
C GLN A 335 19.15 9.01 -3.75
N THR A 336 19.63 8.64 -4.93
CA THR A 336 18.79 8.48 -6.12
C THR A 336 19.09 7.12 -6.75
N VAL A 337 18.06 6.31 -6.90
CA VAL A 337 18.12 5.02 -7.56
C VAL A 337 17.30 5.09 -8.84
N ASN A 338 17.87 4.62 -9.95
CA ASN A 338 17.18 4.49 -11.23
C ASN A 338 17.25 3.02 -11.64
N ILE A 339 16.11 2.42 -11.92
CA ILE A 339 16.01 1.03 -12.33
C ILE A 339 15.35 0.98 -13.71
N TYR A 340 16.00 0.32 -14.64
CA TYR A 340 15.48 0.05 -15.98
C TYR A 340 15.27 -1.46 -16.09
N SER A 341 14.08 -1.86 -16.46
CA SER A 341 13.71 -3.27 -16.57
C SER A 341 13.14 -3.56 -17.95
N ALA A 342 13.52 -4.70 -18.51
CA ALA A 342 12.93 -5.25 -19.71
C ALA A 342 12.67 -6.74 -19.46
N PHE A 343 11.54 -7.25 -19.94
CA PHE A 343 11.18 -8.67 -19.81
C PHE A 343 10.45 -9.16 -21.04
N LEU A 344 10.60 -10.45 -21.28
CA LEU A 344 9.95 -11.19 -22.36
C LEU A 344 9.44 -12.54 -21.82
#